data_e974357d6b3616b38e39a845ec74e647
#
_entry.id   e974357d6b3616b38e39a845ec74e647
#
_cell.length_a   1.000
_cell.length_b   1.000
_cell.length_c   1.000
_cell.angle_alpha   90.00
_cell.angle_beta   90.00
_cell.angle_gamma   90.00
#
_symmetry.space_group_name_H-M   'P 1'
#
loop_
_entity.id
_entity.type
_entity.pdbx_description
1 polymer ?
#
loop_
_entity_poly.entity_id
_entity_poly.type
_entity_poly.pdbx_seq_one_letter_code
_entity_poly.pdbx_strand_id
1 'polypeptide(L)'
;MEQEDTDDVFERSITKEATPAEILALFFKEQKRELLNKKPSLGKAVYEYFFANQIPNRENLLKKQFDAAVYVLENLIMAGVESEEFYCEDPRGYARNIMYVLEGLKIASHTRGISEAAVDREIMFVMQGLLAEE
;
A
#
# COMPACT_ATOMS: atom_id res chain seq x y z
N MET A 1 -5.59 -9.26 18.89
CA MET A 1 -6.35 -8.47 17.91
C MET A 1 -5.71 -8.59 16.56
N GLU A 2 -6.54 -8.70 15.54
CA GLU A 2 -6.07 -9.03 14.21
C GLU A 2 -5.02 -8.07 13.67
N GLN A 3 -5.20 -6.78 13.92
CA GLN A 3 -4.28 -5.77 13.42
C GLN A 3 -2.90 -5.86 14.08
N GLU A 4 -2.87 -6.13 15.38
CA GLU A 4 -1.60 -6.31 16.09
C GLU A 4 -0.86 -7.55 15.61
N ASP A 5 -1.58 -8.65 15.39
CA ASP A 5 -0.97 -9.88 14.88
C ASP A 5 -0.38 -9.67 13.49
N THR A 6 -1.05 -8.87 12.66
CA THR A 6 -0.57 -8.55 11.32
C THR A 6 0.71 -7.70 11.38
N ASP A 7 0.73 -6.69 12.24
CA ASP A 7 1.89 -5.84 12.42
C ASP A 7 3.07 -6.63 12.95
N ASP A 8 2.83 -7.57 13.89
CA ASP A 8 3.86 -8.45 14.40
C ASP A 8 4.46 -9.34 13.33
N VAL A 9 3.63 -9.89 12.45
CA VAL A 9 4.11 -10.72 11.35
C VAL A 9 4.98 -9.88 10.39
N PHE A 10 4.52 -8.68 10.07
CA PHE A 10 5.25 -7.78 9.19
C PHE A 10 6.58 -7.38 9.82
N GLU A 11 6.60 -6.99 11.09
CA GLU A 11 7.81 -6.62 11.80
C GLU A 11 8.80 -7.77 11.89
N ARG A 12 8.31 -8.98 12.18
CA ARG A 12 9.18 -10.17 12.23
C ARG A 12 9.78 -10.47 10.86
N SER A 13 9.05 -10.23 9.79
CA SER A 13 9.56 -10.43 8.44
C SER A 13 10.69 -9.45 8.15
N ILE A 14 10.56 -8.20 8.59
CA ILE A 14 11.59 -7.18 8.40
C ILE A 14 12.86 -7.56 9.17
N THR A 15 12.73 -8.12 10.38
CA THR A 15 13.89 -8.45 11.22
C THR A 15 14.57 -9.76 10.85
N LYS A 16 14.00 -10.55 9.94
CA LYS A 16 14.52 -11.87 9.54
C LYS A 16 15.16 -11.84 8.18
N GLU A 17 16.07 -10.98 7.90
CA GLU A 17 16.81 -10.97 6.63
C GLU A 17 15.91 -11.02 5.37
N ALA A 18 14.68 -10.55 5.49
CA ALA A 18 13.78 -10.48 4.34
C ALA A 18 14.33 -9.49 3.31
N THR A 19 14.22 -9.84 2.03
CA THR A 19 14.64 -8.95 0.96
C THR A 19 13.62 -7.82 0.78
N PRO A 20 14.02 -6.69 0.20
CA PRO A 20 13.05 -5.65 -0.14
C PRO A 20 11.86 -6.15 -0.97
N ALA A 21 12.08 -7.04 -1.92
CA ALA A 21 10.99 -7.61 -2.71
C ALA A 21 10.02 -8.41 -1.85
N GLU A 22 10.55 -9.20 -0.90
CA GLU A 22 9.71 -9.98 0.02
C GLU A 22 8.88 -9.06 0.94
N ILE A 23 9.49 -8.00 1.45
CA ILE A 23 8.80 -7.04 2.32
C ILE A 23 7.67 -6.35 1.55
N LEU A 24 7.94 -5.94 0.31
CA LEU A 24 6.94 -5.29 -0.52
C LEU A 24 5.79 -6.25 -0.84
N ALA A 25 6.10 -7.52 -1.13
CA ALA A 25 5.07 -8.53 -1.37
C ALA A 25 4.17 -8.74 -0.15
N LEU A 26 4.76 -8.75 1.04
CA LEU A 26 3.99 -8.85 2.30
C LEU A 26 3.09 -7.63 2.49
N PHE A 27 3.60 -6.44 2.19
CA PHE A 27 2.81 -5.22 2.25
C PHE A 27 1.57 -5.33 1.35
N PHE A 28 1.74 -5.74 0.10
CA PHE A 28 0.61 -5.90 -0.82
C PHE A 28 -0.36 -7.00 -0.39
N LYS A 29 0.16 -8.09 0.16
CA LYS A 29 -0.70 -9.15 0.68
C LYS A 29 -1.61 -8.62 1.78
N GLU A 30 -1.07 -7.80 2.66
CA GLU A 30 -1.82 -7.21 3.75
C GLU A 30 -2.86 -6.21 3.22
N GLN A 31 -2.48 -5.38 2.25
CA GLN A 31 -3.41 -4.46 1.61
C GLN A 31 -4.56 -5.20 0.94
N LYS A 32 -4.25 -6.29 0.23
CA LYS A 32 -5.27 -7.13 -0.40
C LYS A 32 -6.26 -7.66 0.64
N ARG A 33 -5.75 -8.15 1.77
CA ARG A 33 -6.60 -8.68 2.83
C ARG A 33 -7.58 -7.63 3.34
N GLU A 34 -7.11 -6.42 3.55
CA GLU A 34 -7.96 -5.32 4.00
C GLU A 34 -9.00 -4.93 2.93
N LEU A 35 -8.60 -4.90 1.66
CA LEU A 35 -9.49 -4.54 0.56
C LEU A 35 -10.65 -5.51 0.41
N LEU A 36 -10.42 -6.78 0.70
CA LEU A 36 -11.42 -7.85 0.54
C LEU A 36 -12.20 -8.13 1.82
N ASN A 37 -11.89 -7.43 2.90
CA ASN A 37 -12.59 -7.58 4.16
C ASN A 37 -14.01 -7.00 4.03
N LYS A 38 -15.02 -7.85 4.22
CA LYS A 38 -16.41 -7.48 4.05
C LYS A 38 -17.05 -6.84 5.29
N LYS A 39 -16.32 -6.75 6.38
CA LYS A 39 -16.85 -6.12 7.60
C LYS A 39 -16.96 -4.61 7.40
N PRO A 40 -17.99 -3.96 8.01
CA PRO A 40 -18.04 -2.50 7.97
C PRO A 40 -16.72 -1.95 8.47
N SER A 41 -16.06 -1.16 7.65
CA SER A 41 -14.72 -0.72 7.97
C SER A 41 -14.72 0.69 8.50
N LEU A 42 -13.84 0.95 9.45
CA LEU A 42 -13.55 2.30 9.89
C LEU A 42 -13.10 3.16 8.72
N GLY A 43 -12.41 2.56 7.75
CA GLY A 43 -11.95 3.26 6.55
C GLY A 43 -13.07 3.90 5.75
N LYS A 44 -14.20 3.20 5.58
CA LYS A 44 -15.34 3.77 4.88
C LYS A 44 -15.89 4.99 5.60
N ALA A 45 -16.05 4.89 6.92
CA ALA A 45 -16.53 6.01 7.74
C ALA A 45 -15.57 7.20 7.69
N VAL A 46 -14.26 6.94 7.69
CA VAL A 46 -13.25 7.99 7.57
C VAL A 46 -13.36 8.72 6.23
N TYR A 47 -13.47 7.98 5.12
CA TYR A 47 -13.66 8.61 3.81
C TYR A 47 -14.93 9.43 3.74
N GLU A 48 -16.04 8.91 4.24
CA GLU A 48 -17.30 9.65 4.27
C GLU A 48 -17.16 10.95 5.06
N TYR A 49 -16.48 10.90 6.21
CA TYR A 49 -16.24 12.06 7.05
C TYR A 49 -15.44 13.13 6.30
N PHE A 50 -14.35 12.75 5.63
CA PHE A 50 -13.51 13.70 4.92
C PHE A 50 -14.21 14.30 3.72
N PHE A 51 -15.00 13.51 2.99
CA PHE A 51 -15.78 14.03 1.86
C PHE A 51 -16.84 15.03 2.31
N ALA A 52 -17.43 14.83 3.48
CA ALA A 52 -18.49 15.69 3.97
C ALA A 52 -17.97 16.99 4.60
N ASN A 53 -16.76 16.99 5.17
CA ASN A 53 -16.31 18.07 6.06
C ASN A 53 -15.20 18.95 5.50
N GLN A 54 -14.66 18.68 4.33
CA GLN A 54 -13.62 19.50 3.69
C GLN A 54 -12.48 19.89 4.66
N ILE A 55 -11.82 18.88 5.23
CA ILE A 55 -10.75 19.09 6.21
C ILE A 55 -9.56 19.81 5.55
N PRO A 56 -8.98 20.87 6.18
CA PRO A 56 -7.81 21.54 5.64
C PRO A 56 -6.62 20.57 5.47
N ASN A 57 -5.86 20.74 4.40
CA ASN A 57 -4.75 19.85 4.07
C ASN A 57 -3.74 19.71 5.20
N ARG A 58 -3.39 20.82 5.88
CA ARG A 58 -2.40 20.79 6.96
C ARG A 58 -2.85 19.98 8.17
N GLU A 59 -4.16 19.83 8.35
CA GLU A 59 -4.75 19.08 9.46
C GLU A 59 -5.30 17.73 9.03
N ASN A 60 -5.15 17.40 7.75
CA ASN A 60 -5.74 16.22 7.17
C ASN A 60 -4.95 14.97 7.54
N LEU A 61 -5.57 14.11 8.36
CA LEU A 61 -4.95 12.86 8.78
C LEU A 61 -4.66 11.94 7.59
N LEU A 62 -5.54 11.90 6.61
CA LEU A 62 -5.35 11.06 5.42
C LEU A 62 -4.11 11.49 4.65
N LYS A 63 -3.90 12.81 4.52
CA LYS A 63 -2.70 13.31 3.86
C LYS A 63 -1.44 12.92 4.62
N LYS A 64 -1.45 13.04 5.94
CA LYS A 64 -0.30 12.67 6.77
C LYS A 64 0.02 11.19 6.66
N GLN A 65 -1.00 10.35 6.67
CA GLN A 65 -0.83 8.90 6.52
C GLN A 65 -0.31 8.55 5.14
N PHE A 66 -0.83 9.21 4.11
CA PHE A 66 -0.36 9.03 2.73
C PHE A 66 1.12 9.38 2.61
N ASP A 67 1.51 10.56 3.11
CA ASP A 67 2.91 11.01 3.01
C ASP A 67 3.86 10.09 3.77
N ALA A 68 3.45 9.60 4.94
CA ALA A 68 4.25 8.67 5.72
C ALA A 68 4.42 7.34 4.98
N ALA A 69 3.36 6.82 4.38
CA ALA A 69 3.43 5.59 3.60
C ALA A 69 4.31 5.74 2.37
N VAL A 70 4.23 6.88 1.69
CA VAL A 70 5.10 7.17 0.54
C VAL A 70 6.57 7.14 0.97
N TYR A 71 6.88 7.74 2.11
CA TYR A 71 8.26 7.76 2.61
C TYR A 71 8.78 6.34 2.87
N VAL A 72 7.99 5.51 3.53
CA VAL A 72 8.37 4.13 3.82
C VAL A 72 8.56 3.34 2.52
N LEU A 73 7.62 3.47 1.57
CA LEU A 73 7.70 2.77 0.29
C LEU A 73 8.88 3.25 -0.54
N GLU A 74 9.15 4.55 -0.54
CA GLU A 74 10.31 5.11 -1.24
C GLU A 74 11.60 4.45 -0.75
N ASN A 75 11.78 4.39 0.57
CA ASN A 75 12.97 3.78 1.15
C ASN A 75 13.07 2.30 0.82
N LEU A 76 11.96 1.59 0.82
CA LEU A 76 11.93 0.18 0.48
C LEU A 76 12.32 -0.04 -0.99
N ILE A 77 11.79 0.78 -1.89
CA ILE A 77 12.12 0.69 -3.31
C ILE A 77 13.59 1.01 -3.53
N MET A 78 14.12 2.04 -2.84
CA MET A 78 15.54 2.37 -2.94
C MET A 78 16.42 1.22 -2.48
N ALA A 79 16.04 0.55 -1.39
CA ALA A 79 16.77 -0.61 -0.92
C ALA A 79 16.75 -1.75 -1.96
N GLY A 80 15.62 -1.95 -2.62
CA GLY A 80 15.49 -2.94 -3.69
C GLY A 80 16.32 -2.61 -4.91
N VAL A 81 16.45 -1.33 -5.23
CA VAL A 81 17.32 -0.89 -6.33
C VAL A 81 18.78 -1.16 -5.98
N GLU A 82 19.18 -0.85 -4.75
CA GLU A 82 20.55 -1.11 -4.30
C GLU A 82 20.90 -2.61 -4.29
N SER A 83 19.93 -3.45 -3.95
CA SER A 83 20.13 -4.91 -3.95
C SER A 83 19.95 -5.54 -5.33
N GLU A 84 19.68 -4.72 -6.35
CA GLU A 84 19.44 -5.15 -7.72
C GLU A 84 18.20 -6.02 -7.91
N GLU A 85 17.26 -6.00 -6.96
CA GLU A 85 15.97 -6.68 -7.11
C GLU A 85 14.99 -5.85 -7.92
N PHE A 86 15.10 -4.51 -7.84
CA PHE A 86 14.20 -3.58 -8.53
C PHE A 86 14.97 -2.69 -9.49
N TYR A 87 14.26 -2.29 -10.54
CA TYR A 87 14.70 -1.23 -11.43
C TYR A 87 13.72 -0.06 -11.31
N CYS A 88 14.20 1.08 -10.85
CA CYS A 88 13.33 2.23 -10.64
C CYS A 88 14.15 3.52 -10.65
N GLU A 89 13.87 4.40 -11.61
CA GLU A 89 14.59 5.66 -11.73
C GLU A 89 14.06 6.74 -10.77
N ASP A 90 12.80 6.61 -10.36
CA ASP A 90 12.14 7.59 -9.50
C ASP A 90 11.41 6.87 -8.36
N PRO A 91 12.13 6.43 -7.33
CA PRO A 91 11.51 5.70 -6.23
C PRO A 91 10.38 6.44 -5.54
N ARG A 92 10.52 7.75 -5.35
CA ARG A 92 9.48 8.53 -4.70
C ARG A 92 8.21 8.60 -5.56
N GLY A 93 8.38 8.87 -6.86
CA GLY A 93 7.24 8.90 -7.78
C GLY A 93 6.55 7.56 -7.86
N TYR A 94 7.33 6.49 -7.86
CA TYR A 94 6.76 5.14 -7.89
C TYR A 94 6.01 4.83 -6.60
N ALA A 95 6.56 5.21 -5.45
CA ALA A 95 5.89 5.05 -4.16
C ALA A 95 4.55 5.78 -4.14
N ARG A 96 4.50 7.00 -4.67
CA ARG A 96 3.25 7.75 -4.81
C ARG A 96 2.26 7.03 -5.70
N ASN A 97 2.74 6.48 -6.81
CA ASN A 97 1.88 5.73 -7.72
C ASN A 97 1.25 4.52 -7.03
N ILE A 98 2.04 3.78 -6.24
CA ILE A 98 1.53 2.66 -5.46
C ILE A 98 0.40 3.13 -4.54
N MET A 99 0.60 4.23 -3.85
CA MET A 99 -0.41 4.73 -2.92
C MET A 99 -1.68 5.18 -3.63
N TYR A 100 -1.55 5.82 -4.81
CA TYR A 100 -2.73 6.20 -5.60
C TYR A 100 -3.50 4.99 -6.10
N VAL A 101 -2.79 3.94 -6.52
CA VAL A 101 -3.43 2.69 -6.93
C VAL A 101 -4.19 2.09 -5.75
N LEU A 102 -3.56 2.03 -4.58
CA LEU A 102 -4.20 1.49 -3.38
C LEU A 102 -5.42 2.31 -2.96
N GLU A 103 -5.33 3.64 -3.03
CA GLU A 103 -6.49 4.50 -2.72
C GLU A 103 -7.64 4.26 -3.69
N GLY A 104 -7.34 4.12 -4.99
CA GLY A 104 -8.36 3.82 -5.98
C GLY A 104 -9.02 2.48 -5.71
N LEU A 105 -8.25 1.47 -5.33
CA LEU A 105 -8.79 0.16 -4.98
C LEU A 105 -9.66 0.24 -3.73
N LYS A 106 -9.24 1.00 -2.72
CA LYS A 106 -10.03 1.19 -1.49
C LYS A 106 -11.37 1.87 -1.78
N ILE A 107 -11.35 2.91 -2.59
CA ILE A 107 -12.58 3.60 -2.98
C ILE A 107 -13.51 2.64 -3.73
N ALA A 108 -12.97 1.89 -4.68
CA ALA A 108 -13.75 0.89 -5.41
C ALA A 108 -14.35 -0.14 -4.46
N SER A 109 -13.56 -0.62 -3.50
CA SER A 109 -14.00 -1.60 -2.51
C SER A 109 -15.16 -1.08 -1.66
N HIS A 110 -15.13 0.19 -1.28
CA HIS A 110 -16.16 0.80 -0.42
C HIS A 110 -17.36 1.34 -1.17
N THR A 111 -17.30 1.38 -2.49
CA THR A 111 -18.41 1.89 -3.32
C THR A 111 -19.07 0.78 -4.11
N ARG A 112 -18.54 0.44 -5.29
CA ARG A 112 -19.15 -0.56 -6.16
C ARG A 112 -18.72 -2.00 -5.87
N GLY A 113 -17.75 -2.19 -4.97
CA GLY A 113 -17.14 -3.49 -4.72
C GLY A 113 -16.02 -3.79 -5.71
N ILE A 114 -15.16 -4.73 -5.34
CA ILE A 114 -14.04 -5.13 -6.18
C ILE A 114 -13.78 -6.62 -5.97
N SER A 115 -13.46 -7.35 -7.04
CA SER A 115 -13.15 -8.77 -6.96
C SER A 115 -11.71 -9.02 -6.56
N GLU A 116 -11.46 -10.19 -6.01
CA GLU A 116 -10.09 -10.62 -5.70
C GLU A 116 -9.22 -10.61 -6.95
N ALA A 117 -9.75 -11.09 -8.07
CA ALA A 117 -9.01 -11.11 -9.34
C ALA A 117 -8.60 -9.71 -9.78
N ALA A 118 -9.46 -8.71 -9.59
CA ALA A 118 -9.13 -7.33 -9.95
C ALA A 118 -8.02 -6.78 -9.06
N VAL A 119 -8.08 -7.05 -7.75
CA VAL A 119 -7.03 -6.62 -6.82
C VAL A 119 -5.69 -7.25 -7.20
N ASP A 120 -5.67 -8.56 -7.44
CA ASP A 120 -4.46 -9.29 -7.82
C ASP A 120 -3.84 -8.73 -9.10
N ARG A 121 -4.69 -8.40 -10.07
CA ARG A 121 -4.22 -7.85 -11.35
C ARG A 121 -3.54 -6.50 -11.19
N GLU A 122 -4.12 -5.61 -10.39
CA GLU A 122 -3.55 -4.29 -10.17
C GLU A 122 -2.24 -4.37 -9.38
N ILE A 123 -2.17 -5.23 -8.38
CA ILE A 123 -0.94 -5.47 -7.62
C ILE A 123 0.14 -6.03 -8.55
N MET A 124 -0.23 -6.97 -9.43
CA MET A 124 0.70 -7.56 -10.38
C MET A 124 1.30 -6.50 -11.30
N PHE A 125 0.48 -5.60 -11.84
CA PHE A 125 0.98 -4.52 -12.69
C PHE A 125 1.99 -3.65 -11.96
N VAL A 126 1.72 -3.31 -10.71
CA VAL A 126 2.63 -2.50 -9.91
C VAL A 126 3.95 -3.23 -9.69
N MET A 127 3.89 -4.50 -9.30
CA MET A 127 5.11 -5.28 -9.07
C MET A 127 5.94 -5.47 -10.34
N GLN A 128 5.28 -5.71 -11.46
CA GLN A 128 5.99 -5.88 -12.73
C GLN A 128 6.77 -4.64 -13.13
N GLY A 129 6.26 -3.46 -12.81
CA GLY A 129 6.95 -2.21 -13.11
C GLY A 129 8.23 -2.01 -12.31
N LEU A 130 8.41 -2.73 -11.21
CA LEU A 130 9.62 -2.66 -10.39
C LEU A 130 10.64 -3.74 -10.71
N LEU A 131 10.21 -4.85 -11.32
CA LEU A 131 11.12 -5.95 -11.59
C LEU A 131 12.09 -5.57 -12.71
N ALA A 132 13.36 -5.83 -12.47
CA ALA A 132 14.38 -5.55 -13.46
C ALA A 132 14.16 -6.40 -14.70
N GLU A 133 14.25 -5.77 -15.87
CA GLU A 133 14.20 -6.49 -17.13
C GLU A 133 15.60 -6.93 -17.52
N GLU A 134 15.70 -8.11 -18.03
CA GLU A 134 16.96 -8.64 -18.53
C GLU A 134 17.14 -8.39 -20.01
#